data_2e90f9f9b9103507f163d32955868e62
#
_entry.id   2e90f9f9b9103507f163d32955868e62
#
_cell.length_a   1.000
_cell.length_b   1.000
_cell.length_c   1.000
_cell.angle_alpha   90.00
_cell.angle_beta   90.00
_cell.angle_gamma   90.00
#
_symmetry.space_group_name_H-M   'P 1'
#
loop_
_entity.id
_entity.type
_entity.pdbx_description
1 polymer ?
#
loop_
_entity_poly.entity_id
_entity_poly.type
_entity_poly.pdbx_seq_one_letter_code
_entity_poly.pdbx_strand_id
1 'polypeptide(L)'
;MLFKFHHMKQYRGQMKSGLSHQSLERGLRVIETIADFGGSASASVIARKTGLPRSTAHHLLRSLITFGYLLQDGEAQPYKLAPRLFKLTGRAWTQGQLAEISVPFIDELSR
;
A
#
# COMPACT_ATOMS: atom_id res chain seq x y z
N MET A 1 -10.16 5.15 4.06
CA MET A 1 -10.64 4.22 3.13
C MET A 1 -10.89 2.86 3.69
N LEU A 2 -12.08 2.75 4.26
CA LEU A 2 -12.51 1.51 4.89
C LEU A 2 -12.59 0.37 3.90
N PHE A 3 -12.88 0.71 2.68
CA PHE A 3 -12.99 -0.25 1.59
C PHE A 3 -11.73 -1.09 1.44
N LYS A 4 -10.56 -0.49 1.53
CA LYS A 4 -9.31 -1.22 1.36
C LYS A 4 -9.05 -2.20 2.48
N PHE A 5 -9.31 -1.80 3.71
CA PHE A 5 -9.12 -2.70 4.84
C PHE A 5 -10.07 -3.87 4.79
N HIS A 6 -11.29 -3.63 4.35
CA HIS A 6 -12.26 -4.70 4.19
C HIS A 6 -11.78 -5.72 3.18
N HIS A 7 -11.25 -5.25 2.06
CA HIS A 7 -10.70 -6.11 1.02
C HIS A 7 -9.55 -6.95 1.56
N MET A 8 -8.67 -6.33 2.30
CA MET A 8 -7.52 -7.00 2.87
C MET A 8 -7.94 -8.14 3.79
N LYS A 9 -8.97 -7.91 4.58
CA LYS A 9 -9.44 -8.95 5.49
C LYS A 9 -9.95 -10.18 4.75
N GLN A 10 -10.62 -9.97 3.65
CA GLN A 10 -11.11 -11.08 2.84
C GLN A 10 -9.97 -11.90 2.26
N TYR A 11 -9.01 -11.22 1.71
CA TYR A 11 -7.86 -11.90 1.11
C TYR A 11 -7.02 -12.60 2.16
N ARG A 12 -6.92 -12.03 3.33
CA ARG A 12 -6.15 -12.66 4.39
C ARG A 12 -6.70 -14.03 4.74
N GLY A 13 -8.01 -14.17 4.77
CA GLY A 13 -8.62 -15.45 5.08
C GLY A 13 -8.26 -16.51 4.04
N GLN A 14 -8.20 -16.11 2.80
CA GLN A 14 -7.85 -17.03 1.72
C GLN A 14 -6.39 -17.41 1.74
N MET A 15 -5.54 -16.49 2.07
CA MET A 15 -4.10 -16.73 2.05
C MET A 15 -3.65 -17.68 3.15
N LYS A 16 -4.44 -17.81 4.19
CA LYS A 16 -4.10 -18.70 5.29
C LYS A 16 -4.20 -20.16 4.92
N SER A 17 -4.90 -20.49 3.88
CA SER A 17 -5.21 -21.88 3.60
C SER A 17 -4.14 -22.52 2.74
N GLY A 18 -2.92 -22.56 3.25
CA GLY A 18 -1.94 -23.42 2.69
C GLY A 18 -0.84 -22.77 1.90
N LEU A 19 -1.09 -21.70 1.20
CA LEU A 19 -0.04 -21.01 0.48
C LEU A 19 0.33 -19.78 1.26
N SER A 20 1.41 -19.90 2.00
CA SER A 20 1.81 -18.83 2.89
C SER A 20 2.69 -17.85 2.16
N HIS A 21 2.13 -16.73 1.76
CA HIS A 21 2.90 -15.62 1.23
C HIS A 21 2.83 -14.47 2.22
N GLN A 22 3.24 -14.76 3.42
CA GLN A 22 3.14 -13.83 4.53
C GLN A 22 3.85 -12.52 4.27
N SER A 23 5.06 -12.62 3.71
CA SER A 23 5.83 -11.41 3.42
C SER A 23 5.15 -10.55 2.37
N LEU A 24 4.60 -11.18 1.37
CA LEU A 24 3.89 -10.46 0.32
C LEU A 24 2.66 -9.76 0.88
N GLU A 25 1.86 -10.49 1.66
CA GLU A 25 0.68 -9.91 2.28
C GLU A 25 1.04 -8.72 3.15
N ARG A 26 2.06 -8.88 3.96
CA ARG A 26 2.50 -7.83 4.85
C ARG A 26 2.99 -6.60 4.09
N GLY A 27 3.71 -6.83 3.00
CA GLY A 27 4.18 -5.73 2.16
C GLY A 27 3.04 -4.95 1.54
N LEU A 28 2.04 -5.66 1.06
CA LEU A 28 0.86 -5.00 0.50
C LEU A 28 0.12 -4.20 1.56
N ARG A 29 0.01 -4.74 2.76
CA ARG A 29 -0.64 -4.03 3.85
C ARG A 29 0.11 -2.74 4.21
N VAL A 30 1.42 -2.78 4.15
CA VAL A 30 2.22 -1.59 4.41
C VAL A 30 1.90 -0.51 3.37
N ILE A 31 1.87 -0.89 2.11
CA ILE A 31 1.57 0.06 1.03
C ILE A 31 0.18 0.65 1.22
N GLU A 32 -0.80 -0.19 1.52
CA GLU A 32 -2.16 0.30 1.69
C GLU A 32 -2.31 1.19 2.91
N THR A 33 -1.57 0.89 3.96
CA THR A 33 -1.58 1.73 5.15
C THR A 33 -1.07 3.13 4.82
N ILE A 34 0.02 3.21 4.07
CA ILE A 34 0.56 4.50 3.68
C ILE A 34 -0.43 5.27 2.82
N ALA A 35 -1.08 4.56 1.91
CA ALA A 35 -2.09 5.18 1.05
C ALA A 35 -3.25 5.72 1.88
N ASP A 36 -3.67 4.99 2.91
CA ASP A 36 -4.77 5.42 3.76
C ASP A 36 -4.43 6.66 4.56
N PHE A 37 -3.15 6.94 4.72
CA PHE A 37 -2.70 8.15 5.41
C PHE A 37 -2.36 9.27 4.43
N GLY A 38 -2.90 9.19 3.23
CA GLY A 38 -2.70 10.25 2.25
C GLY A 38 -1.41 10.15 1.47
N GLY A 39 -0.74 9.00 1.54
CA GLY A 39 0.46 8.76 0.76
C GLY A 39 1.76 8.93 1.52
N SER A 40 1.70 9.24 2.81
CA SER A 40 2.90 9.44 3.62
C SER A 40 2.62 9.03 5.05
N ALA A 41 3.52 8.27 5.65
CA ALA A 41 3.36 7.83 7.04
C ALA A 41 4.70 7.49 7.65
N SER A 42 4.82 7.67 8.97
CA SER A 42 6.03 7.33 9.69
C SER A 42 6.12 5.83 9.94
N ALA A 43 7.32 5.35 10.21
CA ALA A 43 7.52 3.94 10.51
C ALA A 43 6.71 3.50 11.72
N SER A 44 6.62 4.33 12.75
CA SER A 44 5.89 3.93 13.94
C SER A 44 4.38 3.85 13.69
N VAL A 45 3.84 4.74 12.88
CA VAL A 45 2.43 4.67 12.51
C VAL A 45 2.17 3.40 11.70
N ILE A 46 3.05 3.11 10.75
CA ILE A 46 2.90 1.93 9.91
C ILE A 46 2.94 0.66 10.75
N ALA A 47 3.89 0.55 11.66
CA ALA A 47 4.00 -0.63 12.51
C ALA A 47 2.76 -0.78 13.39
N ARG A 48 2.29 0.31 13.97
CA ARG A 48 1.13 0.28 14.83
C ARG A 48 -0.13 -0.13 14.08
N LYS A 49 -0.33 0.44 12.90
CA LYS A 49 -1.54 0.17 12.12
C LYS A 49 -1.55 -1.23 11.51
N THR A 50 -0.39 -1.73 11.15
CA THR A 50 -0.33 -3.08 10.58
C THR A 50 -0.22 -4.15 11.64
N GLY A 51 0.12 -3.79 12.86
CA GLY A 51 0.33 -4.76 13.92
C GLY A 51 1.61 -5.55 13.79
N LEU A 52 2.51 -5.11 12.93
CA LEU A 52 3.77 -5.82 12.70
C LEU A 52 4.80 -5.44 13.74
N PRO A 53 5.68 -6.37 14.10
CA PRO A 53 6.83 -6.02 14.92
C PRO A 53 7.65 -4.94 14.22
N ARG A 54 8.26 -4.09 15.00
CA ARG A 54 8.98 -2.95 14.45
C ARG A 54 10.09 -3.37 13.49
N SER A 55 10.80 -4.41 13.82
CA SER A 55 11.88 -4.90 12.96
C SER A 55 11.34 -5.44 11.64
N THR A 56 10.21 -6.13 11.69
CA THR A 56 9.57 -6.66 10.48
C THR A 56 9.09 -5.52 9.58
N ALA A 57 8.43 -4.54 10.18
CA ALA A 57 7.96 -3.39 9.41
C ALA A 57 9.12 -2.67 8.75
N HIS A 58 10.19 -2.46 9.50
CA HIS A 58 11.36 -1.77 8.98
C HIS A 58 11.98 -2.53 7.82
N HIS A 59 12.08 -3.84 7.96
CA HIS A 59 12.65 -4.68 6.90
C HIS A 59 11.82 -4.59 5.62
N LEU A 60 10.50 -4.65 5.76
CA LEU A 60 9.62 -4.54 4.61
C LEU A 60 9.70 -3.17 3.94
N LEU A 61 9.79 -2.12 4.75
CA LEU A 61 9.90 -0.78 4.23
C LEU A 61 11.17 -0.61 3.41
N ARG A 62 12.28 -1.14 3.90
CA ARG A 62 13.53 -1.06 3.17
C ARG A 62 13.46 -1.83 1.86
N SER A 63 12.83 -3.00 1.88
CA SER A 63 12.66 -3.79 0.66
C SER A 63 11.82 -3.04 -0.37
N LEU A 64 10.75 -2.41 0.09
CA LEU A 64 9.88 -1.67 -0.81
C LEU A 64 10.58 -0.46 -1.41
N ILE A 65 11.47 0.18 -0.65
CA ILE A 65 12.30 1.25 -1.20
C ILE A 65 13.23 0.68 -2.26
N THR A 66 13.86 -0.44 -1.97
CA THR A 66 14.80 -1.06 -2.91
C THR A 66 14.11 -1.40 -4.22
N PHE A 67 12.88 -1.88 -4.15
CA PHE A 67 12.12 -2.21 -5.35
C PHE A 67 11.51 -1.00 -6.04
N GLY A 68 11.60 0.17 -5.44
CA GLY A 68 11.13 1.40 -6.05
C GLY A 68 9.68 1.73 -5.80
N TYR A 69 9.05 1.08 -4.83
CA TYR A 69 7.64 1.33 -4.55
C TYR A 69 7.43 2.35 -3.45
N LEU A 70 8.44 2.60 -2.64
CA LEU A 70 8.39 3.61 -1.60
C LEU A 70 9.59 4.53 -1.70
N LEU A 71 9.44 5.72 -1.16
CA LEU A 71 10.50 6.71 -1.06
C LEU A 71 10.61 7.17 0.39
N GLN A 72 11.80 7.63 0.75
CA GLN A 72 12.04 8.26 2.03
C GLN A 72 13.05 9.38 1.80
N ASP A 73 12.71 10.58 2.21
CA ASP A 73 13.56 11.74 1.92
C ASP A 73 14.84 11.79 2.75
N GLY A 74 14.91 10.99 3.79
CA GLY A 74 16.09 10.92 4.64
C GLY A 74 15.79 10.03 5.82
N GLU A 75 16.81 9.75 6.62
CA GLU A 75 16.62 8.94 7.82
C GLU A 75 15.56 9.59 8.71
N ALA A 76 14.72 8.78 9.31
CA ALA A 76 13.67 9.21 10.21
C ALA A 76 12.57 10.04 9.55
N GLN A 77 12.62 10.18 8.23
CA GLN A 77 11.55 10.87 7.51
C GLN A 77 10.43 9.91 7.20
N PRO A 78 9.21 10.43 6.97
CA PRO A 78 8.09 9.55 6.62
C PRO A 78 8.34 8.81 5.32
N TYR A 79 7.73 7.64 5.21
CA TYR A 79 7.77 6.85 4.00
C TYR A 79 6.62 7.28 3.10
N LYS A 80 6.89 7.38 1.82
CA LYS A 80 5.93 7.88 0.83
C LYS A 80 5.75 6.87 -0.28
N LEU A 81 4.57 6.87 -0.88
CA LEU A 81 4.34 6.08 -2.07
C LEU A 81 5.14 6.67 -3.23
N ALA A 82 5.83 5.82 -3.97
CA ALA A 82 6.62 6.25 -5.11
C ALA A 82 5.76 6.39 -6.35
N PRO A 83 6.16 7.26 -7.30
CA PRO A 83 5.42 7.39 -8.57
C PRO A 83 5.28 6.10 -9.34
N ARG A 84 6.17 5.12 -9.09
CA ARG A 84 6.10 3.83 -9.76
C ARG A 84 4.74 3.15 -9.57
N LEU A 85 4.16 3.26 -8.38
CA LEU A 85 2.85 2.68 -8.13
C LEU A 85 1.78 3.31 -9.00
N PHE A 86 1.83 4.61 -9.15
CA PHE A 86 0.89 5.32 -10.00
C PHE A 86 1.08 4.94 -11.47
N LYS A 87 2.33 4.83 -11.90
CA LYS A 87 2.63 4.47 -13.28
C LYS A 87 2.20 3.06 -13.61
N LEU A 88 2.22 2.17 -12.65
CA LEU A 88 1.76 0.81 -12.87
C LEU A 88 0.31 0.78 -13.32
N THR A 89 -0.54 1.50 -12.61
CA THR A 89 -1.95 1.53 -12.99
C THR A 89 -2.15 2.19 -14.35
N GLY A 90 -1.40 3.27 -14.62
CA GLY A 90 -1.49 3.95 -15.89
C GLY A 90 -1.10 3.10 -17.08
N ARG A 91 -0.14 2.18 -16.87
CA ARG A 91 0.27 1.29 -17.95
C ARG A 91 -0.76 0.21 -18.25
N ALA A 92 -1.43 -0.26 -17.21
CA ALA A 92 -2.35 -1.39 -17.34
C ALA A 92 -3.72 -1.00 -17.87
N TRP A 93 -4.13 0.23 -17.68
CA TRP A 93 -5.49 0.65 -17.99
C TRP A 93 -5.51 1.57 -19.19
N THR A 94 -6.39 1.28 -20.14
CA THR A 94 -6.67 2.22 -21.20
C THR A 94 -7.54 3.34 -20.63
N GLN A 95 -7.62 4.43 -21.34
CA GLN A 95 -8.39 5.57 -20.90
C GLN A 95 -9.86 5.20 -20.64
N GLY A 96 -10.43 4.39 -21.53
CA GLY A 96 -11.81 3.96 -21.34
C GLY A 96 -12.00 3.11 -20.11
N GLN A 97 -11.10 2.17 -19.91
CA GLN A 97 -11.17 1.29 -18.74
C GLN A 97 -11.05 2.08 -17.45
N LEU A 98 -10.16 3.04 -17.45
CA LEU A 98 -9.96 3.87 -16.28
C LEU A 98 -11.19 4.69 -15.97
N ALA A 99 -11.83 5.24 -17.00
CA ALA A 99 -13.03 6.02 -16.82
C ALA A 99 -14.16 5.18 -16.22
N GLU A 100 -14.32 3.94 -16.70
CA GLU A 100 -15.36 3.06 -16.21
C GLU A 100 -15.18 2.72 -14.74
N ILE A 101 -13.97 2.45 -14.36
CA ILE A 101 -13.69 1.93 -13.03
C ILE A 101 -13.53 3.04 -12.02
N SER A 102 -12.95 4.15 -12.43
CA SER A 102 -12.51 5.19 -11.49
C SER A 102 -13.45 6.35 -11.36
N VAL A 103 -14.52 6.41 -12.13
CA VAL A 103 -15.39 7.57 -12.06
C VAL A 103 -15.85 7.86 -10.62
N PRO A 104 -16.39 6.89 -9.87
CA PRO A 104 -16.77 7.18 -8.49
C PRO A 104 -15.57 7.56 -7.62
N PHE A 105 -14.44 6.95 -7.91
CA PHE A 105 -13.23 7.20 -7.15
C PHE A 105 -12.69 8.59 -7.38
N ILE A 106 -12.73 9.03 -8.64
CA ILE A 106 -12.28 10.37 -9.00
C ILE A 106 -13.18 11.42 -8.38
N ASP A 107 -14.47 11.17 -8.38
CA ASP A 107 -15.43 12.07 -7.74
C ASP A 107 -15.10 12.24 -6.27
N GLU A 108 -14.77 11.16 -5.63
CA GLU A 108 -14.40 11.17 -4.23
C GLU A 108 -13.16 12.02 -3.99
N LEU A 109 -12.19 11.89 -4.86
CA LEU A 109 -10.94 12.64 -4.74
C LEU A 109 -11.12 14.13 -5.03
N SER A 110 -12.07 14.45 -5.85
CA SER A 110 -12.33 15.85 -6.21
C SER A 110 -12.95 16.64 -5.09
N ARG A 111 -13.47 15.98 -4.10
CA ARG A 111 -14.14 16.64 -2.99
C ARG A 111 -13.20 16.91 -1.86
#